data_259d4c282901784c88e764bccf235293
#
_entry.id   259d4c282901784c88e764bccf235293
#
_cell.length_a   1.000
_cell.length_b   1.000
_cell.length_c   1.000
_cell.angle_alpha   90.00
_cell.angle_beta   90.00
_cell.angle_gamma   90.00
#
_symmetry.space_group_name_H-M   'P 1'
#
loop_
_entity.id
_entity.type
_entity.pdbx_description
1 polymer ?
#
loop_
_entity_poly.entity_id
_entity_poly.type
_entity_poly.pdbx_seq_one_letter_code
_entity_poly.pdbx_strand_id
1 'polypeptide(L)'
;MKSKRLFIDTAMVVLLPMLMAYSLIGERFHEIAGTVMLCLFIAHHWLNRAWLKGLLRGRYTPRRVFQMALDLLLLIFMIAQPVTGILMSKHLYSFLPTANLSAAVRAIHLSLANWGFVVMCVHAGTHLEKPLRKLPRAGKAAFVLIAAYGCYAFIKRQLPAYLFLRTSFVFFDYNEPRAFFFLDYLSVMVLFAMLGWGIMRLCHRSSNGA
;
A
#
# COMPACT_ATOMS: atom_id res chain seq x y z
N MET A 1 -17.15 -17.82 -1.77
CA MET A 1 -16.65 -16.71 -0.93
C MET A 1 -15.13 -16.56 -0.99
N LYS A 2 -14.31 -17.62 -0.88
CA LYS A 2 -12.82 -17.51 -0.93
C LYS A 2 -12.31 -16.91 -2.25
N SER A 3 -12.86 -17.30 -3.39
CA SER A 3 -12.48 -16.78 -4.71
C SER A 3 -12.73 -15.27 -4.86
N LYS A 4 -13.90 -14.77 -4.38
CA LYS A 4 -14.22 -13.33 -4.44
C LYS A 4 -13.26 -12.48 -3.61
N ARG A 5 -12.87 -12.94 -2.40
CA ARG A 5 -11.86 -12.25 -1.58
C ARG A 5 -10.52 -12.20 -2.29
N LEU A 6 -10.04 -13.35 -2.78
CA LEU A 6 -8.77 -13.42 -3.49
C LEU A 6 -8.75 -12.49 -4.71
N PHE A 7 -9.84 -12.41 -5.46
CA PHE A 7 -9.95 -11.51 -6.61
C PHE A 7 -9.81 -10.04 -6.19
N ILE A 8 -10.56 -9.60 -5.16
CA ILE A 8 -10.52 -8.22 -4.66
C ILE A 8 -9.12 -7.89 -4.11
N ASP A 9 -8.55 -8.77 -3.29
CA ASP A 9 -7.22 -8.57 -2.71
C ASP A 9 -6.15 -8.48 -3.81
N THR A 10 -6.20 -9.35 -4.81
CA THR A 10 -5.27 -9.30 -5.96
C THR A 10 -5.46 -8.03 -6.79
N ALA A 11 -6.71 -7.63 -7.06
CA ALA A 11 -7.00 -6.41 -7.81
C ALA A 11 -6.44 -5.17 -7.09
N MET A 12 -6.58 -5.08 -5.76
CA MET A 12 -6.01 -3.99 -4.96
C MET A 12 -4.48 -3.99 -5.03
N VAL A 13 -3.83 -5.16 -4.93
CA VAL A 13 -2.36 -5.28 -5.01
C VAL A 13 -1.84 -4.85 -6.39
N VAL A 14 -2.54 -5.21 -7.47
CA VAL A 14 -2.16 -4.81 -8.84
C VAL A 14 -2.40 -3.33 -9.08
N LEU A 15 -3.50 -2.78 -8.56
CA LEU A 15 -3.85 -1.38 -8.74
C LEU A 15 -2.93 -0.43 -7.97
N LEU A 16 -2.33 -0.90 -6.89
CA LEU A 16 -1.48 -0.10 -6.01
C LEU A 16 -0.27 0.54 -6.72
N PRO A 17 0.61 -0.19 -7.44
CA PRO A 17 1.71 0.43 -8.17
C PRO A 17 1.23 1.28 -9.37
N MET A 18 0.06 1.01 -9.93
CA MET A 18 -0.55 1.85 -10.96
C MET A 18 -0.94 3.22 -10.40
N LEU A 19 -1.48 3.28 -9.18
CA LEU A 19 -1.79 4.55 -8.51
C LEU A 19 -0.54 5.38 -8.22
N MET A 20 0.60 4.73 -7.96
CA MET A 20 1.89 5.44 -7.79
C MET A 20 2.44 5.97 -9.13
N ALA A 21 1.96 5.47 -10.26
CA ALA A 21 2.41 5.83 -11.60
C ALA A 21 1.68 7.05 -12.20
N TYR A 22 1.23 8.01 -11.38
CA TYR A 22 0.46 9.19 -11.80
C TYR A 22 1.04 9.88 -13.06
N SER A 23 2.35 10.14 -13.08
CA SER A 23 3.03 10.82 -14.20
C SER A 23 3.05 9.99 -15.49
N LEU A 24 2.87 8.66 -15.41
CA LEU A 24 2.84 7.76 -16.58
C LEU A 24 1.44 7.56 -17.13
N ILE A 25 0.42 7.53 -16.27
CA ILE A 25 -0.94 7.15 -16.64
C ILE A 25 -1.88 8.34 -16.82
N GLY A 26 -1.47 9.53 -16.33
CA GLY A 26 -2.21 10.78 -16.46
C GLY A 26 -3.32 10.95 -15.40
N GLU A 27 -3.76 12.20 -15.26
CA GLU A 27 -4.70 12.63 -14.21
C GLU A 27 -6.03 11.86 -14.25
N ARG A 28 -6.68 11.80 -15.41
CA ARG A 28 -7.99 11.15 -15.56
C ARG A 28 -7.96 9.69 -15.18
N PHE A 29 -6.94 8.95 -15.63
CA PHE A 29 -6.82 7.54 -15.29
C PHE A 29 -6.52 7.35 -13.80
N HIS A 30 -5.69 8.20 -13.21
CA HIS A 30 -5.40 8.17 -11.77
C HIS A 30 -6.67 8.37 -10.92
N GLU A 31 -7.54 9.34 -11.28
CA GLU A 31 -8.81 9.57 -10.59
C GLU A 31 -9.76 8.36 -10.69
N ILE A 32 -9.87 7.76 -11.89
CA ILE A 32 -10.66 6.55 -12.09
C ILE A 32 -10.10 5.38 -11.26
N ALA A 33 -8.79 5.14 -11.34
CA ALA A 33 -8.11 4.08 -10.60
C ALA A 33 -8.24 4.27 -9.07
N GLY A 34 -8.15 5.52 -8.59
CA GLY A 34 -8.35 5.86 -7.19
C GLY A 34 -9.78 5.57 -6.73
N THR A 35 -10.78 5.89 -7.56
CA THR A 35 -12.19 5.60 -7.30
C THR A 35 -12.43 4.08 -7.29
N VAL A 36 -11.86 3.34 -8.23
CA VAL A 36 -11.92 1.87 -8.26
C VAL A 36 -11.27 1.28 -7.00
N MET A 37 -10.11 1.81 -6.58
CA MET A 37 -9.45 1.38 -5.34
C MET A 37 -10.35 1.59 -4.12
N LEU A 38 -11.04 2.73 -4.02
CA LEU A 38 -12.00 3.01 -2.95
C LEU A 38 -13.15 2.00 -2.95
N CYS A 39 -13.72 1.69 -4.11
CA CYS A 39 -14.78 0.67 -4.24
C CYS A 39 -14.28 -0.72 -3.82
N LEU A 40 -13.08 -1.11 -4.24
CA LEU A 40 -12.45 -2.37 -3.85
C LEU A 40 -12.17 -2.42 -2.35
N PHE A 41 -11.71 -1.31 -1.75
CA PHE A 41 -11.49 -1.19 -0.32
C PHE A 41 -12.78 -1.38 0.48
N ILE A 42 -13.88 -0.75 0.06
CA ILE A 42 -15.21 -0.94 0.69
C ILE A 42 -15.64 -2.40 0.57
N ALA A 43 -15.51 -3.01 -0.60
CA ALA A 43 -15.84 -4.41 -0.83
C ALA A 43 -14.96 -5.36 0.01
N HIS A 44 -13.65 -5.07 0.13
CA HIS A 44 -12.72 -5.81 0.99
C HIS A 44 -13.18 -5.80 2.45
N HIS A 45 -13.51 -4.64 3.00
CA HIS A 45 -13.99 -4.49 4.38
C HIS A 45 -15.35 -5.17 4.58
N TRP A 46 -16.26 -5.04 3.63
CA TRP A 46 -17.55 -5.72 3.67
C TRP A 46 -17.41 -7.25 3.73
N LEU A 47 -16.53 -7.82 2.90
CA LEU A 47 -16.27 -9.27 2.90
C LEU A 47 -15.53 -9.73 4.17
N ASN A 48 -14.76 -8.86 4.80
CA ASN A 48 -13.98 -9.15 5.99
C ASN A 48 -14.56 -8.56 7.28
N ARG A 49 -15.83 -8.11 7.28
CA ARG A 49 -16.50 -7.47 8.44
C ARG A 49 -16.46 -8.28 9.75
N ALA A 50 -16.23 -9.58 9.68
CA ALA A 50 -16.03 -10.42 10.87
C ALA A 50 -14.80 -9.97 11.70
N TRP A 51 -13.79 -9.35 11.06
CA TRP A 51 -12.65 -8.75 11.74
C TRP A 51 -13.09 -7.66 12.74
N LEU A 52 -13.98 -6.75 12.34
CA LEU A 52 -14.52 -5.70 13.22
C LEU A 52 -15.18 -6.29 14.48
N LYS A 53 -15.93 -7.37 14.31
CA LYS A 53 -16.57 -8.06 15.44
C LYS A 53 -15.55 -8.73 16.38
N GLY A 54 -14.38 -9.08 15.83
CA GLY A 54 -13.27 -9.69 16.58
C GLY A 54 -12.40 -8.69 17.32
N LEU A 55 -12.42 -7.39 16.97
CA LEU A 55 -11.51 -6.38 17.50
C LEU A 55 -11.45 -6.36 19.03
N LEU A 56 -12.61 -6.39 19.69
CA LEU A 56 -12.72 -6.27 21.16
C LEU A 56 -12.83 -7.62 21.87
N ARG A 57 -12.58 -8.76 21.18
CA ARG A 57 -12.77 -10.11 21.76
C ARG A 57 -11.50 -10.93 21.72
N GLY A 58 -11.23 -11.71 22.78
CA GLY A 58 -10.12 -12.68 22.86
C GLY A 58 -8.82 -12.08 23.40
N ARG A 59 -7.74 -12.89 23.41
CA ARG A 59 -6.44 -12.50 23.97
C ARG A 59 -5.65 -11.63 22.99
N TYR A 60 -5.01 -10.60 23.48
CA TYR A 60 -4.14 -9.70 22.71
C TYR A 60 -2.70 -10.22 22.75
N THR A 61 -2.36 -11.09 21.79
CA THR A 61 -0.97 -11.52 21.59
C THR A 61 -0.19 -10.43 20.84
N PRO A 62 1.16 -10.35 20.91
CA PRO A 62 1.97 -9.38 20.19
C PRO A 62 1.67 -9.37 18.67
N ARG A 63 1.51 -10.55 18.08
CA ARG A 63 1.10 -10.73 16.69
C ARG A 63 -0.23 -10.04 16.39
N ARG A 64 -1.23 -10.24 17.24
CA ARG A 64 -2.56 -9.67 17.05
C ARG A 64 -2.56 -8.16 17.23
N VAL A 65 -1.83 -7.65 18.23
CA VAL A 65 -1.71 -6.21 18.49
C VAL A 65 -1.07 -5.52 17.28
N PHE A 66 0.04 -6.07 16.76
CA PHE A 66 0.69 -5.54 15.56
C PHE A 66 -0.26 -5.51 14.35
N GLN A 67 -0.95 -6.62 14.07
CA GLN A 67 -1.87 -6.72 12.94
C GLN A 67 -3.04 -5.73 13.09
N MET A 68 -3.62 -5.63 14.27
CA MET A 68 -4.72 -4.72 14.57
C MET A 68 -4.30 -3.25 14.42
N ALA A 69 -3.13 -2.88 14.93
CA ALA A 69 -2.59 -1.52 14.80
C ALA A 69 -2.35 -1.16 13.32
N LEU A 70 -1.80 -2.10 12.56
CA LEU A 70 -1.55 -1.95 11.13
C LEU A 70 -2.85 -1.78 10.34
N ASP A 71 -3.88 -2.60 10.63
CA ASP A 71 -5.18 -2.54 9.98
C ASP A 71 -5.93 -1.23 10.29
N LEU A 72 -5.85 -0.75 11.54
CA LEU A 72 -6.43 0.54 11.94
C LEU A 72 -5.72 1.72 11.26
N LEU A 73 -4.39 1.67 11.18
CA LEU A 73 -3.61 2.69 10.49
C LEU A 73 -3.96 2.74 9.00
N LEU A 74 -4.10 1.57 8.36
CA LEU A 74 -4.55 1.48 6.97
C LEU A 74 -5.95 2.02 6.78
N LEU A 75 -6.86 1.73 7.70
CA LEU A 75 -8.23 2.26 7.64
C LEU A 75 -8.21 3.81 7.62
N ILE A 76 -7.39 4.43 8.47
CA ILE A 76 -7.22 5.89 8.50
C ILE A 76 -6.68 6.41 7.16
N PHE A 77 -5.61 5.80 6.63
CA PHE A 77 -5.02 6.21 5.36
C PHE A 77 -5.99 6.04 4.19
N MET A 78 -6.72 4.92 4.16
CA MET A 78 -7.67 4.62 3.09
C MET A 78 -8.95 5.45 3.15
N ILE A 79 -9.21 6.17 4.24
CA ILE A 79 -10.25 7.20 4.32
C ILE A 79 -9.67 8.56 3.92
N ALA A 80 -8.52 8.93 4.47
CA ALA A 80 -7.93 10.25 4.24
C ALA A 80 -7.45 10.44 2.78
N GLN A 81 -6.90 9.37 2.17
CA GLN A 81 -6.37 9.42 0.81
C GLN A 81 -7.44 9.73 -0.26
N PRO A 82 -8.60 9.03 -0.32
CA PRO A 82 -9.67 9.39 -1.23
C PRO A 82 -10.27 10.77 -0.96
N VAL A 83 -10.40 11.17 0.30
CA VAL A 83 -10.90 12.52 0.65
C VAL A 83 -10.01 13.60 0.03
N THR A 84 -8.69 13.51 0.23
CA THR A 84 -7.76 14.47 -0.38
C THR A 84 -7.73 14.37 -1.90
N GLY A 85 -7.89 13.17 -2.47
CA GLY A 85 -7.97 12.94 -3.91
C GLY A 85 -9.23 13.54 -4.54
N ILE A 86 -10.40 13.37 -3.92
CA ILE A 86 -11.67 13.97 -4.36
C ILE A 86 -11.57 15.49 -4.32
N LEU A 87 -11.01 16.05 -3.26
CA LEU A 87 -10.81 17.49 -3.14
C LEU A 87 -9.88 18.06 -4.24
N MET A 88 -8.96 17.26 -4.77
CA MET A 88 -8.02 17.66 -5.84
C MET A 88 -8.49 17.28 -7.25
N SER A 89 -9.64 16.61 -7.38
CA SER A 89 -10.12 16.09 -8.64
C SER A 89 -10.44 17.20 -9.63
N LYS A 90 -9.98 17.04 -10.87
CA LYS A 90 -10.24 17.94 -11.97
C LYS A 90 -11.21 17.37 -13.00
N HIS A 91 -11.48 16.06 -12.94
CA HIS A 91 -12.27 15.34 -13.94
C HIS A 91 -13.53 14.70 -13.35
N LEU A 92 -13.38 13.68 -12.49
CA LEU A 92 -14.51 12.90 -11.97
C LEU A 92 -15.39 13.69 -10.99
N TYR A 93 -14.79 14.49 -10.13
CA TYR A 93 -15.46 15.21 -9.05
C TYR A 93 -15.38 16.73 -9.24
N SER A 94 -15.19 17.19 -10.49
CA SER A 94 -15.06 18.60 -10.86
C SER A 94 -16.30 19.45 -10.55
N PHE A 95 -17.45 18.80 -10.30
CA PHE A 95 -18.69 19.46 -9.87
C PHE A 95 -18.65 19.92 -8.40
N LEU A 96 -17.67 19.48 -7.62
CA LEU A 96 -17.49 19.95 -6.24
C LEU A 96 -16.77 21.31 -6.24
N PRO A 97 -17.21 22.28 -5.41
CA PRO A 97 -16.60 23.61 -5.36
C PRO A 97 -15.25 23.56 -4.61
N THR A 98 -14.23 22.98 -5.25
CA THR A 98 -12.90 22.79 -4.65
C THR A 98 -11.87 23.82 -5.14
N ALA A 99 -12.33 24.90 -5.75
CA ALA A 99 -11.58 25.86 -6.58
C ALA A 99 -10.51 26.63 -5.85
N ASN A 100 -9.89 26.36 -4.83
CA ASN A 100 -8.71 27.04 -4.24
C ASN A 100 -8.00 26.17 -3.19
N LEU A 101 -7.88 24.87 -3.46
CA LEU A 101 -7.19 24.00 -2.53
C LEU A 101 -5.70 24.27 -2.51
N SER A 102 -5.22 24.54 -1.30
CA SER A 102 -3.87 24.95 -1.00
C SER A 102 -2.83 23.88 -1.40
N ALA A 103 -1.59 24.32 -1.64
CA ALA A 103 -0.42 23.44 -1.80
C ALA A 103 -0.31 22.41 -0.65
N ALA A 104 -0.88 22.71 0.52
CA ALA A 104 -0.94 21.81 1.66
C ALA A 104 -1.76 20.54 1.38
N VAL A 105 -2.92 20.62 0.73
CA VAL A 105 -3.73 19.42 0.41
C VAL A 105 -2.98 18.51 -0.54
N ARG A 106 -2.27 19.07 -1.53
CA ARG A 106 -1.40 18.30 -2.43
C ARG A 106 -0.28 17.60 -1.67
N ALA A 107 0.42 18.30 -0.79
CA ALA A 107 1.50 17.73 0.01
C ALA A 107 0.99 16.61 0.92
N ILE A 108 -0.17 16.80 1.54
CA ILE A 108 -0.82 15.79 2.37
C ILE A 108 -1.20 14.56 1.53
N HIS A 109 -1.85 14.74 0.37
CA HIS A 109 -2.21 13.65 -0.53
C HIS A 109 -0.99 12.83 -0.95
N LEU A 110 0.10 13.52 -1.34
CA LEU A 110 1.35 12.88 -1.75
C LEU A 110 1.99 12.09 -0.60
N SER A 111 2.04 12.66 0.60
CA SER A 111 2.57 11.97 1.77
C SER A 111 1.72 10.77 2.17
N LEU A 112 0.38 10.92 2.22
CA LEU A 112 -0.55 9.84 2.53
C LEU A 112 -0.46 8.72 1.49
N ALA A 113 -0.28 9.04 0.19
CA ALA A 113 -0.11 8.05 -0.87
C ALA A 113 1.13 7.19 -0.63
N ASN A 114 2.27 7.82 -0.29
CA ASN A 114 3.52 7.10 -0.06
C ASN A 114 3.52 6.31 1.25
N TRP A 115 2.99 6.88 2.35
CA TRP A 115 2.79 6.14 3.60
C TRP A 115 1.78 5.00 3.43
N GLY A 116 0.65 5.26 2.77
CA GLY A 116 -0.34 4.24 2.45
C GLY A 116 0.25 3.10 1.63
N PHE A 117 1.07 3.41 0.62
CA PHE A 117 1.79 2.41 -0.18
C PHE A 117 2.69 1.53 0.70
N VAL A 118 3.54 2.12 1.54
CA VAL A 118 4.44 1.39 2.44
C VAL A 118 3.66 0.51 3.41
N VAL A 119 2.65 1.08 4.09
CA VAL A 119 1.87 0.38 5.11
C VAL A 119 1.02 -0.74 4.50
N MET A 120 0.46 -0.55 3.29
CA MET A 120 -0.23 -1.62 2.55
C MET A 120 0.70 -2.76 2.17
N CYS A 121 1.94 -2.47 1.77
CA CYS A 121 2.93 -3.51 1.47
C CYS A 121 3.30 -4.30 2.73
N VAL A 122 3.50 -3.63 3.87
CA VAL A 122 3.72 -4.29 5.17
C VAL A 122 2.53 -5.16 5.55
N HIS A 123 1.30 -4.66 5.38
CA HIS A 123 0.07 -5.42 5.64
C HIS A 123 -0.02 -6.67 4.75
N ALA A 124 0.20 -6.54 3.44
CA ALA A 124 0.24 -7.68 2.53
C ALA A 124 1.28 -8.73 2.97
N GLY A 125 2.43 -8.26 3.49
CA GLY A 125 3.48 -9.09 4.05
C GLY A 125 3.04 -9.98 5.20
N THR A 126 2.10 -9.52 6.03
CA THR A 126 1.56 -10.32 7.16
C THR A 126 0.86 -11.61 6.70
N HIS A 127 0.44 -11.67 5.44
CA HIS A 127 -0.23 -12.83 4.83
C HIS A 127 0.71 -13.74 4.02
N LEU A 128 2.00 -13.40 3.91
CA LEU A 128 2.96 -14.12 3.07
C LEU A 128 3.48 -15.44 3.66
N GLU A 129 3.22 -15.77 4.92
CA GLU A 129 3.79 -16.97 5.55
C GLU A 129 3.47 -18.25 4.76
N LYS A 130 2.20 -18.47 4.40
CA LYS A 130 1.76 -19.65 3.65
C LYS A 130 2.31 -19.69 2.22
N PRO A 131 2.25 -18.61 1.42
CA PRO A 131 2.84 -18.55 0.09
C PRO A 131 4.35 -18.81 0.11
N LEU A 132 5.10 -18.10 0.95
CA LEU A 132 6.56 -18.22 1.03
C LEU A 132 7.02 -19.62 1.47
N ARG A 133 6.26 -20.30 2.34
CA ARG A 133 6.57 -21.66 2.76
C ARG A 133 6.54 -22.65 1.60
N LYS A 134 5.69 -22.43 0.60
CA LYS A 134 5.53 -23.28 -0.58
C LYS A 134 6.59 -23.03 -1.66
N LEU A 135 7.31 -21.90 -1.59
CA LEU A 135 8.33 -21.59 -2.58
C LEU A 135 9.55 -22.49 -2.45
N PRO A 136 10.12 -22.94 -3.58
CA PRO A 136 11.42 -23.64 -3.61
C PRO A 136 12.53 -22.69 -3.12
N ARG A 137 13.71 -23.26 -2.81
CA ARG A 137 14.86 -22.46 -2.33
C ARG A 137 15.25 -21.34 -3.29
N ALA A 138 15.25 -21.60 -4.60
CA ALA A 138 15.53 -20.60 -5.63
C ALA A 138 14.50 -19.45 -5.61
N GLY A 139 13.20 -19.76 -5.45
CA GLY A 139 12.16 -18.74 -5.34
C GLY A 139 12.31 -17.87 -4.09
N LYS A 140 12.73 -18.44 -2.97
CA LYS A 140 13.04 -17.66 -1.74
C LYS A 140 14.25 -16.77 -1.95
N ALA A 141 15.31 -17.27 -2.61
CA ALA A 141 16.49 -16.47 -2.94
C ALA A 141 16.14 -15.31 -3.88
N ALA A 142 15.35 -15.54 -4.93
CA ALA A 142 14.88 -14.52 -5.83
C ALA A 142 14.07 -13.44 -5.07
N PHE A 143 13.19 -13.84 -4.15
CA PHE A 143 12.40 -12.91 -3.33
C PHE A 143 13.28 -12.00 -2.46
N VAL A 144 14.37 -12.56 -1.89
CA VAL A 144 15.36 -11.79 -1.12
C VAL A 144 16.14 -10.81 -2.02
N LEU A 145 16.55 -11.25 -3.22
CA LEU A 145 17.28 -10.40 -4.17
C LEU A 145 16.42 -9.25 -4.66
N ILE A 146 15.14 -9.49 -4.96
CA ILE A 146 14.18 -8.44 -5.34
C ILE A 146 14.01 -7.45 -4.19
N ALA A 147 13.91 -7.91 -2.95
CA ALA A 147 13.81 -7.02 -1.80
C ALA A 147 15.10 -6.20 -1.59
N ALA A 148 16.27 -6.78 -1.80
CA ALA A 148 17.55 -6.04 -1.74
C ALA A 148 17.61 -4.95 -2.81
N TYR A 149 17.19 -5.24 -4.05
CA TYR A 149 17.02 -4.22 -5.09
C TYR A 149 15.99 -3.17 -4.67
N GLY A 150 14.92 -3.56 -3.96
CA GLY A 150 13.92 -2.65 -3.41
C GLY A 150 14.50 -1.59 -2.47
N CYS A 151 15.57 -1.89 -1.72
CA CYS A 151 16.27 -0.88 -0.91
C CYS A 151 16.89 0.22 -1.79
N TYR A 152 17.53 -0.18 -2.89
CA TYR A 152 18.08 0.75 -3.87
C TYR A 152 16.96 1.57 -4.53
N ALA A 153 15.90 0.90 -5.00
CA ALA A 153 14.76 1.53 -5.65
C ALA A 153 14.04 2.52 -4.73
N PHE A 154 13.93 2.22 -3.44
CA PHE A 154 13.33 3.10 -2.42
C PHE A 154 14.05 4.45 -2.34
N ILE A 155 15.37 4.43 -2.40
CA ILE A 155 16.20 5.66 -2.40
C ILE A 155 16.15 6.33 -3.78
N LYS A 156 16.33 5.56 -4.88
CA LYS A 156 16.30 6.06 -6.26
C LYS A 156 14.99 6.81 -6.56
N ARG A 157 13.85 6.27 -6.12
CA ARG A 157 12.51 6.90 -6.31
C ARG A 157 12.21 7.99 -5.29
N GLN A 158 13.18 8.37 -4.46
CA GLN A 158 13.06 9.44 -3.46
C GLN A 158 11.87 9.27 -2.49
N LEU A 159 11.42 8.01 -2.25
CA LEU A 159 10.32 7.75 -1.35
C LEU A 159 10.52 8.37 0.05
N PRO A 160 11.73 8.38 0.66
CA PRO A 160 11.95 9.06 1.94
C PRO A 160 11.58 10.55 1.90
N ALA A 161 11.83 11.24 0.79
CA ALA A 161 11.51 12.66 0.67
C ALA A 161 9.99 12.89 0.68
N TYR A 162 9.20 12.00 0.04
CA TYR A 162 7.74 12.06 0.04
C TYR A 162 7.17 11.69 1.41
N LEU A 163 7.69 10.65 2.06
CA LEU A 163 7.24 10.22 3.39
C LEU A 163 7.37 11.32 4.43
N PHE A 164 8.47 12.08 4.39
CA PHE A 164 8.77 13.11 5.38
C PHE A 164 8.45 14.54 4.93
N LEU A 165 7.58 14.71 3.93
CA LEU A 165 7.10 16.01 3.42
C LEU A 165 8.24 16.95 2.98
N ARG A 166 9.38 16.40 2.54
CA ARG A 166 10.52 17.19 2.07
C ARG A 166 10.37 17.69 0.64
N THR A 167 9.38 17.21 -0.07
CA THR A 167 9.03 17.62 -1.44
C THR A 167 7.53 17.61 -1.65
N SER A 168 7.05 18.61 -2.41
CA SER A 168 5.64 18.74 -2.80
C SER A 168 5.40 18.33 -4.27
N PHE A 169 6.46 17.97 -4.99
CA PHE A 169 6.42 17.65 -6.41
C PHE A 169 6.85 16.22 -6.66
N VAL A 170 6.21 15.57 -7.63
CA VAL A 170 6.62 14.25 -8.08
C VAL A 170 7.74 14.42 -9.10
N PHE A 171 8.93 13.92 -8.76
CA PHE A 171 10.05 13.83 -9.70
C PHE A 171 9.85 12.62 -10.62
N PHE A 172 9.85 12.86 -11.91
CA PHE A 172 9.69 11.83 -12.90
C PHE A 172 10.65 12.07 -14.08
N ASP A 173 11.43 11.04 -14.41
CA ASP A 173 12.28 11.03 -15.59
C ASP A 173 11.51 10.46 -16.79
N TYR A 174 11.14 11.30 -17.74
CA TYR A 174 10.41 10.91 -18.96
C TYR A 174 11.28 10.12 -19.96
N ASN A 175 12.61 10.13 -19.81
CA ASN A 175 13.53 9.37 -20.65
C ASN A 175 13.70 7.93 -20.16
N GLU A 176 13.29 7.63 -18.91
CA GLU A 176 13.38 6.27 -18.38
C GLU A 176 12.26 5.38 -18.97
N PRO A 177 12.59 4.16 -19.47
CA PRO A 177 11.58 3.22 -19.90
C PRO A 177 10.57 2.90 -18.79
N ARG A 178 9.27 2.94 -19.13
CA ARG A 178 8.17 2.75 -18.16
C ARG A 178 8.29 1.46 -17.35
N ALA A 179 8.88 0.41 -17.93
CA ALA A 179 9.09 -0.87 -17.28
C ALA A 179 9.97 -0.75 -16.02
N PHE A 180 10.99 0.13 -16.02
CA PHE A 180 11.84 0.33 -14.85
C PHE A 180 11.11 1.00 -13.70
N PHE A 181 10.17 1.89 -13.99
CA PHE A 181 9.31 2.45 -12.94
C PHE A 181 8.56 1.35 -12.19
N PHE A 182 7.87 0.47 -12.93
CA PHE A 182 7.10 -0.62 -12.31
C PHE A 182 8.02 -1.64 -11.61
N LEU A 183 9.19 -1.94 -12.18
CA LEU A 183 10.17 -2.82 -11.55
C LEU A 183 10.61 -2.27 -10.19
N ASP A 184 10.93 -0.98 -10.12
CA ASP A 184 11.32 -0.31 -8.89
C ASP A 184 10.22 -0.36 -7.84
N TYR A 185 8.97 0.04 -8.20
CA TYR A 185 7.86 0.01 -7.25
C TYR A 185 7.48 -1.40 -6.80
N LEU A 186 7.49 -2.39 -7.70
CA LEU A 186 7.26 -3.79 -7.34
C LEU A 186 8.34 -4.32 -6.41
N SER A 187 9.59 -3.93 -6.61
CA SER A 187 10.70 -4.32 -5.72
C SER A 187 10.58 -3.69 -4.34
N VAL A 188 10.15 -2.43 -4.26
CA VAL A 188 9.82 -1.76 -3.00
C VAL A 188 8.63 -2.44 -2.31
N MET A 189 7.61 -2.86 -3.05
CA MET A 189 6.50 -3.66 -2.49
C MET A 189 7.00 -4.94 -1.85
N VAL A 190 7.88 -5.68 -2.54
CA VAL A 190 8.49 -6.91 -2.01
C VAL A 190 9.32 -6.62 -0.76
N LEU A 191 10.10 -5.55 -0.74
CA LEU A 191 10.88 -5.13 0.43
C LEU A 191 10.00 -4.95 1.67
N PHE A 192 8.96 -4.13 1.57
CA PHE A 192 8.08 -3.86 2.72
C PHE A 192 7.17 -5.05 3.06
N ALA A 193 6.80 -5.87 2.09
CA ALA A 193 6.11 -7.13 2.35
C ALA A 193 7.00 -8.12 3.12
N MET A 194 8.30 -8.20 2.80
CA MET A 194 9.26 -8.98 3.58
C MET A 194 9.40 -8.45 5.01
N LEU A 195 9.42 -7.14 5.19
CA LEU A 195 9.45 -6.52 6.52
C LEU A 195 8.23 -6.95 7.35
N GLY A 196 7.02 -6.83 6.79
CA GLY A 196 5.77 -7.25 7.46
C GLY A 196 5.77 -8.74 7.83
N TRP A 197 6.21 -9.60 6.91
CA TRP A 197 6.38 -11.03 7.17
C TRP A 197 7.40 -11.31 8.28
N GLY A 198 8.56 -10.61 8.26
CA GLY A 198 9.61 -10.74 9.28
C GLY A 198 9.11 -10.38 10.67
N ILE A 199 8.42 -9.24 10.82
CA ILE A 199 7.82 -8.80 12.10
C ILE A 199 6.83 -9.85 12.61
N MET A 200 5.95 -10.37 11.74
CA MET A 200 5.00 -11.42 12.12
C MET A 200 5.67 -12.69 12.63
N ARG A 201 6.80 -13.08 12.05
CA ARG A 201 7.59 -14.24 12.54
C ARG A 201 8.23 -13.98 13.89
N LEU A 202 8.75 -12.77 14.13
CA LEU A 202 9.32 -12.38 15.43
C LEU A 202 8.24 -12.39 16.51
N CYS A 203 7.07 -11.80 16.23
CA CYS A 203 5.94 -11.82 17.15
C CYS A 203 5.47 -13.25 17.51
N HIS A 204 5.54 -14.18 16.53
CA HIS A 204 5.15 -15.58 16.79
C HIS A 204 6.15 -16.32 17.69
N ARG A 205 7.45 -16.08 17.50
CA ARG A 205 8.50 -16.67 18.34
C ARG A 205 8.40 -16.20 19.79
N SER A 206 8.14 -14.92 20.01
CA SER A 206 7.95 -14.34 21.34
C SER A 206 6.74 -14.92 22.08
N SER A 207 5.68 -15.32 21.36
CA SER A 207 4.49 -15.94 21.98
C SER A 207 4.66 -17.40 22.36
N ASN A 208 5.65 -18.11 21.80
CA ASN A 208 5.88 -19.52 22.06
C ASN A 208 7.04 -19.77 23.04
N GLY A 209 7.76 -18.73 23.44
CA GLY A 209 8.90 -18.80 24.39
C GLY A 209 8.57 -18.21 25.78
N ALA A 210 7.33 -17.74 25.97
CA ALA A 210 6.76 -17.29 27.24
C ALA A 210 5.62 -18.24 27.68
#